data_5bcc1338f1710805fecadcccaca96ec9
#
_entry.id   5bcc1338f1710805fecadcccaca96ec9
#
_cell.length_a   1.000
_cell.length_b   1.000
_cell.length_c   1.000
_cell.angle_alpha   90.00
_cell.angle_beta   90.00
_cell.angle_gamma   90.00
#
_symmetry.space_group_name_H-M   'P 1'
#
loop_
_entity.id
_entity.type
_entity.pdbx_description
1 polymer ?
#
loop_
_entity_poly.entity_id
_entity_poly.type
_entity_poly.pdbx_seq_one_letter_code
_entity_poly.pdbx_strand_id
1 'polypeptide(L)'
;GKELPDAKLEIRDADGNLVEGWTSTKTPHTVRGLELEKAYTLTETRAPDGYAEAESIVFKLVQNGAEQVNEVYVKSNDDWTKLDDATVVMQDAPVLDIDKTDIAGNLLPGATLTIRDADGEVIDTWITDYKTHRVPVSDAFIKLSGETKEYIYTLTEDAAPAGFEIAESVQFKLESVDDVISLFVRENADAEWTRADKRLIQMIDKAIPREDTPTPTPAPTPQPTPATTPAPTPAPTPVITPRNVQTLPQTGDGFPLLAIVFVSLASATSIVLLVAKQKNALKETSDEEDADESSDR
;
A
#
# COMPACT_ATOMS: atom_id res chain seq x y z
N GLY A 1 -16.02 -15.44 -4.72
CA GLY A 1 -15.35 -14.14 -4.91
C GLY A 1 -15.28 -13.80 -6.39
N LYS A 2 -14.97 -12.56 -6.69
CA LYS A 2 -14.70 -12.10 -8.07
C LYS A 2 -13.22 -11.83 -8.18
N GLU A 3 -12.64 -12.10 -9.35
CA GLU A 3 -11.26 -11.75 -9.65
C GLU A 3 -11.05 -10.24 -9.58
N LEU A 4 -9.96 -9.84 -8.94
CA LEU A 4 -9.50 -8.44 -8.86
C LEU A 4 -8.40 -8.22 -9.90
N PRO A 5 -8.59 -7.31 -10.87
CA PRO A 5 -7.53 -6.91 -11.79
C PRO A 5 -6.56 -5.93 -11.12
N ASP A 6 -5.40 -5.74 -11.77
CA ASP A 6 -4.38 -4.75 -11.45
C ASP A 6 -3.50 -5.02 -10.22
N ALA A 7 -3.64 -6.20 -9.56
CA ALA A 7 -2.65 -6.68 -8.59
C ALA A 7 -1.35 -7.09 -9.30
N LYS A 8 -0.19 -6.80 -8.71
CA LYS A 8 1.09 -7.34 -9.16
C LYS A 8 1.49 -8.51 -8.29
N LEU A 9 1.65 -9.66 -8.92
CA LEU A 9 1.92 -10.94 -8.28
C LEU A 9 3.23 -11.53 -8.81
N GLU A 10 3.91 -12.26 -7.94
CA GLU A 10 5.09 -13.03 -8.31
C GLU A 10 5.15 -14.36 -7.57
N ILE A 11 5.75 -15.34 -8.23
CA ILE A 11 6.10 -16.62 -7.64
C ILE A 11 7.61 -16.69 -7.54
N ARG A 12 8.09 -17.08 -6.37
CA ARG A 12 9.50 -17.38 -6.12
C ARG A 12 9.67 -18.82 -5.67
N ASP A 13 10.82 -19.42 -6.01
CA ASP A 13 11.23 -20.72 -5.49
C ASP A 13 11.75 -20.60 -4.04
N ALA A 14 12.14 -21.74 -3.44
CA ALA A 14 12.67 -21.79 -2.07
C ALA A 14 14.01 -21.04 -1.89
N ASP A 15 14.76 -20.81 -2.97
CA ASP A 15 16.01 -20.05 -2.99
C ASP A 15 15.77 -18.55 -3.20
N GLY A 16 14.50 -18.13 -3.41
CA GLY A 16 14.11 -16.75 -3.64
C GLY A 16 14.21 -16.30 -5.10
N ASN A 17 14.53 -17.20 -6.04
CA ASN A 17 14.59 -16.84 -7.46
C ASN A 17 13.18 -16.61 -8.01
N LEU A 18 13.02 -15.60 -8.85
CA LEU A 18 11.78 -15.33 -9.54
C LEU A 18 11.48 -16.44 -10.55
N VAL A 19 10.34 -17.09 -10.40
CA VAL A 19 9.83 -18.10 -11.33
C VAL A 19 8.93 -17.45 -12.38
N GLU A 20 7.95 -16.66 -11.93
CA GLU A 20 7.02 -15.93 -12.79
C GLU A 20 6.49 -14.69 -12.08
N GLY A 21 6.21 -13.63 -12.85
CA GLY A 21 5.55 -12.42 -12.36
C GLY A 21 4.54 -11.91 -13.36
N TRP A 22 3.37 -11.48 -12.91
CA TRP A 22 2.28 -10.98 -13.77
C TRP A 22 1.46 -9.90 -13.09
N THR A 23 0.58 -9.28 -13.87
CA THR A 23 -0.50 -8.43 -13.35
C THR A 23 -1.81 -9.19 -13.46
N SER A 24 -2.59 -9.24 -12.38
CA SER A 24 -3.89 -9.91 -12.36
C SER A 24 -4.88 -9.28 -13.34
N THR A 25 -5.82 -10.08 -13.80
CA THR A 25 -6.90 -9.67 -14.70
C THR A 25 -8.24 -10.15 -14.14
N LYS A 26 -9.31 -10.03 -14.91
CA LYS A 26 -10.64 -10.58 -14.55
C LYS A 26 -10.76 -12.09 -14.79
N THR A 27 -9.66 -12.75 -15.10
CA THR A 27 -9.61 -14.21 -15.32
C THR A 27 -8.43 -14.79 -14.54
N PRO A 28 -8.56 -16.06 -14.07
CA PRO A 28 -7.48 -16.74 -13.39
C PRO A 28 -6.20 -16.80 -14.24
N HIS A 29 -5.05 -16.64 -13.59
CA HIS A 29 -3.75 -16.83 -14.22
C HIS A 29 -3.31 -18.29 -14.10
N THR A 30 -2.72 -18.85 -15.15
CA THR A 30 -2.24 -20.23 -15.18
C THR A 30 -0.73 -20.26 -15.24
N VAL A 31 -0.11 -20.82 -14.22
CA VAL A 31 1.33 -21.04 -14.12
C VAL A 31 1.70 -22.44 -14.57
N ARG A 32 2.80 -22.57 -15.31
CA ARG A 32 3.27 -23.84 -15.88
C ARG A 32 4.74 -24.08 -15.55
N GLY A 33 5.15 -25.36 -15.58
CA GLY A 33 6.56 -25.72 -15.45
C GLY A 33 7.08 -25.73 -14.02
N LEU A 34 6.19 -25.71 -13.02
CA LEU A 34 6.59 -25.88 -11.61
C LEU A 34 7.01 -27.34 -11.38
N GLU A 35 8.07 -27.52 -10.59
CA GLU A 35 8.58 -28.84 -10.23
C GLU A 35 7.76 -29.42 -9.06
N LEU A 36 7.57 -30.73 -9.09
CA LEU A 36 6.87 -31.46 -8.02
C LEU A 36 7.71 -31.45 -6.74
N GLU A 37 7.03 -31.49 -5.59
CA GLU A 37 7.59 -31.53 -4.22
C GLU A 37 8.46 -30.32 -3.85
N LYS A 38 8.58 -29.32 -4.71
CA LYS A 38 9.24 -28.06 -4.39
C LYS A 38 8.27 -27.03 -3.82
N ALA A 39 8.70 -26.32 -2.81
CA ALA A 39 7.94 -25.20 -2.23
C ALA A 39 8.14 -23.95 -3.09
N TYR A 40 7.04 -23.24 -3.31
CA TYR A 40 6.99 -21.94 -3.98
C TYR A 40 6.24 -20.96 -3.09
N THR A 41 6.59 -19.68 -3.19
CA THR A 41 5.90 -18.59 -2.51
C THR A 41 5.22 -17.70 -3.54
N LEU A 42 3.90 -17.58 -3.45
CA LEU A 42 3.10 -16.59 -4.17
C LEU A 42 3.03 -15.33 -3.31
N THR A 43 3.45 -14.21 -3.85
CA THR A 43 3.45 -12.91 -3.16
C THR A 43 2.75 -11.88 -4.02
N GLU A 44 1.89 -11.09 -3.40
CA GLU A 44 1.40 -9.86 -3.97
C GLU A 44 2.40 -8.74 -3.66
N THR A 45 3.00 -8.17 -4.68
CA THR A 45 3.98 -7.08 -4.56
C THR A 45 3.35 -5.70 -4.66
N ARG A 46 2.11 -5.66 -5.10
CA ARG A 46 1.26 -4.48 -5.13
C ARG A 46 -0.20 -4.89 -5.24
N ALA A 47 -1.00 -4.45 -4.27
CA ALA A 47 -2.45 -4.62 -4.32
C ALA A 47 -3.11 -3.67 -5.34
N PRO A 48 -4.33 -4.00 -5.82
CA PRO A 48 -5.16 -3.07 -6.57
C PRO A 48 -5.53 -1.84 -5.73
N ASP A 49 -5.85 -0.72 -6.39
CA ASP A 49 -6.31 0.49 -5.70
C ASP A 49 -7.51 0.19 -4.78
N GLY A 50 -7.41 0.61 -3.51
CA GLY A 50 -8.42 0.41 -2.48
C GLY A 50 -8.42 -0.98 -1.82
N TYR A 51 -7.34 -1.75 -1.97
CA TYR A 51 -7.14 -3.02 -1.29
C TYR A 51 -5.79 -3.04 -0.57
N ALA A 52 -5.71 -3.75 0.55
CA ALA A 52 -4.44 -4.05 1.21
C ALA A 52 -3.76 -5.21 0.51
N GLU A 53 -2.43 -5.20 0.53
CA GLU A 53 -1.64 -6.33 0.05
C GLU A 53 -1.99 -7.59 0.86
N ALA A 54 -2.26 -8.69 0.13
CA ALA A 54 -2.58 -9.97 0.74
C ALA A 54 -1.32 -10.63 1.32
N GLU A 55 -1.52 -11.48 2.32
CA GLU A 55 -0.44 -12.30 2.87
C GLU A 55 0.07 -13.29 1.81
N SER A 56 1.40 -13.51 1.81
CA SER A 56 2.03 -14.48 0.92
C SER A 56 1.58 -15.91 1.21
N ILE A 57 1.39 -16.68 0.16
CA ILE A 57 0.96 -18.09 0.23
C ILE A 57 2.12 -18.99 -0.17
N VAL A 58 2.51 -19.92 0.71
CA VAL A 58 3.48 -20.96 0.38
C VAL A 58 2.74 -22.19 -0.09
N PHE A 59 3.09 -22.71 -1.25
CA PHE A 59 2.42 -23.87 -1.86
C PHE A 59 3.40 -24.83 -2.53
N LYS A 60 2.96 -26.06 -2.78
CA LYS A 60 3.70 -27.06 -3.56
C LYS A 60 2.75 -27.93 -4.36
N LEU A 61 3.31 -28.57 -5.38
CA LEU A 61 2.62 -29.61 -6.13
C LEU A 61 3.11 -30.98 -5.71
N VAL A 62 2.15 -31.91 -5.57
CA VAL A 62 2.42 -33.31 -5.25
C VAL A 62 1.75 -34.15 -6.32
N GLN A 63 2.44 -35.16 -6.84
CA GLN A 63 1.82 -36.10 -7.78
C GLN A 63 1.08 -37.19 -7.02
N ASN A 64 -0.22 -37.31 -7.25
CA ASN A 64 -0.99 -38.49 -6.80
C ASN A 64 -0.64 -39.68 -7.68
N GLY A 65 0.11 -40.64 -7.14
CA GLY A 65 0.62 -41.79 -7.87
C GLY A 65 -0.45 -42.72 -8.43
N ALA A 66 -1.66 -42.73 -7.85
CA ALA A 66 -2.78 -43.59 -8.32
C ALA A 66 -3.50 -43.04 -9.55
N GLU A 67 -3.62 -41.69 -9.63
CA GLU A 67 -4.39 -41.00 -10.67
C GLU A 67 -3.49 -40.22 -11.65
N GLN A 68 -2.20 -40.11 -11.37
CA GLN A 68 -1.24 -39.32 -12.12
C GLN A 68 -1.65 -37.83 -12.27
N VAL A 69 -2.46 -37.33 -11.34
CA VAL A 69 -2.93 -35.94 -11.27
C VAL A 69 -2.05 -35.17 -10.30
N ASN A 70 -1.75 -33.94 -10.61
CA ASN A 70 -1.04 -33.09 -9.68
C ASN A 70 -2.02 -32.44 -8.70
N GLU A 71 -1.74 -32.61 -7.43
CA GLU A 71 -2.47 -32.03 -6.32
C GLU A 71 -1.73 -30.79 -5.80
N VAL A 72 -2.45 -29.76 -5.37
CA VAL A 72 -1.88 -28.56 -4.78
C VAL A 72 -2.04 -28.59 -3.28
N TYR A 73 -0.96 -28.33 -2.58
CA TYR A 73 -0.93 -28.18 -1.13
C TYR A 73 -0.49 -26.77 -0.77
N VAL A 74 -1.18 -26.15 0.18
CA VAL A 74 -0.78 -24.87 0.77
C VAL A 74 -0.27 -25.08 2.18
N LYS A 75 0.72 -24.28 2.58
CA LYS A 75 1.30 -24.32 3.92
C LYS A 75 0.55 -23.34 4.83
N SER A 76 0.02 -23.85 5.95
CA SER A 76 -0.55 -23.05 7.03
C SER A 76 0.19 -23.39 8.31
N ASN A 77 0.85 -22.42 8.91
CA ASN A 77 1.83 -22.64 9.99
C ASN A 77 2.91 -23.63 9.55
N ASP A 78 2.99 -24.82 10.16
CA ASP A 78 3.94 -25.88 9.79
C ASP A 78 3.30 -27.04 9.01
N ASP A 79 2.00 -27.01 8.81
CA ASP A 79 1.25 -28.08 8.17
C ASP A 79 0.94 -27.79 6.69
N TRP A 80 0.86 -28.87 5.88
CA TRP A 80 0.48 -28.82 4.49
C TRP A 80 -0.97 -29.31 4.32
N THR A 81 -1.83 -28.43 3.82
CA THR A 81 -3.24 -28.74 3.55
C THR A 81 -3.46 -28.87 2.06
N LYS A 82 -4.04 -29.99 1.64
CA LYS A 82 -4.43 -30.22 0.25
C LYS A 82 -5.60 -29.31 -0.11
N LEU A 83 -5.55 -28.69 -1.29
CA LEU A 83 -6.69 -27.98 -1.86
C LEU A 83 -7.60 -28.96 -2.62
N ASP A 84 -8.90 -28.68 -2.64
CA ASP A 84 -9.89 -29.51 -3.34
C ASP A 84 -9.72 -29.48 -4.85
N ASP A 85 -9.18 -28.36 -5.37
CA ASP A 85 -8.82 -28.20 -6.77
C ASP A 85 -7.38 -27.67 -6.90
N ALA A 86 -6.89 -27.53 -8.12
CA ALA A 86 -5.55 -27.00 -8.40
C ALA A 86 -5.53 -25.47 -8.46
N THR A 87 -6.33 -24.79 -7.61
CA THR A 87 -6.47 -23.33 -7.58
C THR A 87 -5.99 -22.77 -6.26
N VAL A 88 -4.97 -21.93 -6.29
CA VAL A 88 -4.55 -21.13 -5.14
C VAL A 88 -5.27 -19.78 -5.21
N VAL A 89 -6.02 -19.43 -4.17
CA VAL A 89 -6.78 -18.17 -4.09
C VAL A 89 -6.09 -17.24 -3.09
N MET A 90 -5.67 -16.08 -3.57
CA MET A 90 -5.20 -14.98 -2.74
C MET A 90 -6.35 -13.98 -2.56
N GLN A 91 -6.58 -13.53 -1.33
CA GLN A 91 -7.71 -12.67 -0.98
C GLN A 91 -7.23 -11.33 -0.43
N ASP A 92 -7.67 -10.26 -1.08
CA ASP A 92 -7.34 -8.90 -0.67
C ASP A 92 -8.44 -8.32 0.23
N ALA A 93 -8.02 -7.68 1.31
CA ALA A 93 -8.93 -6.95 2.17
C ALA A 93 -9.20 -5.54 1.61
N PRO A 94 -10.47 -5.09 1.52
CA PRO A 94 -10.76 -3.73 1.11
C PRO A 94 -10.28 -2.72 2.15
N VAL A 95 -9.72 -1.59 1.69
CA VAL A 95 -9.30 -0.47 2.53
C VAL A 95 -9.85 0.86 2.01
N LEU A 96 -9.95 1.84 2.90
CA LEU A 96 -10.10 3.25 2.59
C LEU A 96 -8.74 3.90 2.75
N ASP A 97 -8.22 4.49 1.69
CA ASP A 97 -6.98 5.24 1.70
C ASP A 97 -7.25 6.71 2.08
N ILE A 98 -6.40 7.30 2.91
CA ILE A 98 -6.47 8.69 3.33
C ILE A 98 -5.10 9.33 3.20
N ASP A 99 -5.04 10.39 2.39
CA ASP A 99 -3.86 11.22 2.21
C ASP A 99 -4.07 12.59 2.86
N LYS A 100 -3.08 13.03 3.63
CA LYS A 100 -2.94 14.40 4.07
C LYS A 100 -1.93 15.10 3.18
N THR A 101 -2.34 16.14 2.44
CA THR A 101 -1.49 16.78 1.42
C THR A 101 -1.50 18.29 1.53
N ASP A 102 -0.49 18.93 0.93
CA ASP A 102 -0.51 20.34 0.60
C ASP A 102 -1.28 20.60 -0.73
N ILE A 103 -1.42 21.85 -1.12
CA ILE A 103 -2.07 22.27 -2.38
C ILE A 103 -1.34 21.79 -3.64
N ALA A 104 -0.08 21.35 -3.52
CA ALA A 104 0.70 20.80 -4.63
C ALA A 104 0.58 19.25 -4.70
N GLY A 105 -0.14 18.62 -3.75
CA GLY A 105 -0.33 17.18 -3.68
C GLY A 105 0.80 16.43 -2.98
N ASN A 106 1.73 17.13 -2.28
CA ASN A 106 2.77 16.47 -1.50
C ASN A 106 2.20 16.01 -0.17
N LEU A 107 2.53 14.79 0.26
CA LEU A 107 2.14 14.27 1.57
C LEU A 107 2.71 15.12 2.70
N LEU A 108 1.87 15.48 3.67
CA LEU A 108 2.19 16.31 4.83
C LEU A 108 2.25 15.45 6.10
N PRO A 109 3.44 15.30 6.73
CA PRO A 109 3.58 14.66 8.02
C PRO A 109 3.25 15.62 9.16
N GLY A 110 2.82 15.05 10.32
CA GLY A 110 2.66 15.77 11.58
C GLY A 110 1.28 16.36 11.83
N ALA A 111 0.30 16.14 10.96
CA ALA A 111 -1.10 16.40 11.27
C ALA A 111 -1.66 15.30 12.18
N THR A 112 -2.57 15.65 13.08
CA THR A 112 -3.38 14.66 13.81
C THR A 112 -4.74 14.59 13.16
N LEU A 113 -5.08 13.42 12.60
CA LEU A 113 -6.37 13.17 11.97
C LEU A 113 -7.18 12.16 12.80
N THR A 114 -8.51 12.34 12.81
CA THR A 114 -9.44 11.48 13.53
C THR A 114 -10.67 11.21 12.68
N ILE A 115 -11.08 9.94 12.63
CA ILE A 115 -12.36 9.50 12.07
C ILE A 115 -13.34 9.29 13.23
N ARG A 116 -14.53 9.86 13.10
CA ARG A 116 -15.63 9.67 14.03
C ARG A 116 -16.86 9.18 13.30
N ASP A 117 -17.67 8.36 13.97
CA ASP A 117 -18.99 7.99 13.48
C ASP A 117 -20.04 9.10 13.72
N ALA A 118 -21.30 8.81 13.39
CA ALA A 118 -22.41 9.74 13.55
C ALA A 118 -22.76 10.06 15.01
N ASP A 119 -22.39 9.18 15.94
CA ASP A 119 -22.58 9.35 17.37
C ASP A 119 -21.39 10.08 18.04
N GLY A 120 -20.34 10.37 17.27
CA GLY A 120 -19.11 11.06 17.71
C GLY A 120 -18.07 10.13 18.32
N GLU A 121 -18.29 8.81 18.29
CA GLU A 121 -17.31 7.83 18.74
C GLU A 121 -16.11 7.79 17.82
N VAL A 122 -14.91 7.69 18.41
CA VAL A 122 -13.66 7.63 17.64
C VAL A 122 -13.49 6.24 17.06
N ILE A 123 -13.41 6.18 15.72
CA ILE A 123 -13.15 4.95 14.97
C ILE A 123 -11.64 4.75 14.77
N ASP A 124 -10.93 5.83 14.44
CA ASP A 124 -9.47 5.81 14.23
C ASP A 124 -8.88 7.20 14.50
N THR A 125 -7.64 7.25 14.97
CA THR A 125 -6.87 8.48 15.14
C THR A 125 -5.38 8.21 14.93
N TRP A 126 -4.70 9.07 14.16
CA TRP A 126 -3.28 8.88 13.85
C TRP A 126 -2.57 10.22 13.63
N ILE A 127 -1.24 10.17 13.65
CA ILE A 127 -0.38 11.27 13.20
C ILE A 127 0.08 10.94 11.80
N THR A 128 -0.11 11.88 10.86
CA THR A 128 0.28 11.68 9.47
C THR A 128 1.80 11.60 9.30
N ASP A 129 2.23 10.82 8.35
CA ASP A 129 3.61 10.70 7.90
C ASP A 129 3.70 10.89 6.38
N TYR A 130 4.80 10.45 5.75
CA TYR A 130 4.95 10.50 4.28
C TYR A 130 4.31 9.32 3.56
N LYS A 131 3.27 8.71 4.15
CA LYS A 131 2.56 7.56 3.59
C LYS A 131 1.05 7.77 3.63
N THR A 132 0.36 7.13 2.71
CA THR A 132 -1.09 6.96 2.76
C THR A 132 -1.48 6.19 4.02
N HIS A 133 -2.42 6.71 4.80
CA HIS A 133 -3.03 5.97 5.89
C HIS A 133 -4.12 5.05 5.34
N ARG A 134 -4.11 3.78 5.73
CA ARG A 134 -5.04 2.76 5.27
C ARG A 134 -5.96 2.30 6.39
N VAL A 135 -7.24 2.56 6.24
CA VAL A 135 -8.27 2.13 7.18
C VAL A 135 -8.90 0.84 6.66
N PRO A 136 -8.82 -0.29 7.40
CA PRO A 136 -9.48 -1.52 7.00
C PRO A 136 -11.00 -1.32 6.93
N VAL A 137 -11.60 -1.77 5.83
CA VAL A 137 -13.04 -1.65 5.60
C VAL A 137 -13.73 -2.97 5.95
N SER A 138 -14.46 -2.97 7.06
CA SER A 138 -15.28 -4.10 7.52
C SER A 138 -16.77 -3.87 7.19
N ASP A 139 -17.61 -4.90 7.34
CA ASP A 139 -19.07 -4.79 7.15
C ASP A 139 -19.71 -3.77 8.09
N ALA A 140 -19.14 -3.56 9.29
CA ALA A 140 -19.56 -2.52 10.22
C ALA A 140 -19.29 -1.10 9.70
N PHE A 141 -18.46 -0.96 8.67
CA PHE A 141 -18.04 0.31 8.07
C PHE A 141 -18.77 0.62 6.76
N ILE A 142 -19.52 -0.33 6.22
CA ILE A 142 -20.13 -0.25 4.89
C ILE A 142 -21.65 -0.42 5.00
N LYS A 143 -22.39 0.42 4.27
CA LYS A 143 -23.81 0.16 3.99
C LYS A 143 -23.92 -0.94 2.94
N LEU A 144 -24.51 -2.06 3.29
CA LEU A 144 -24.78 -3.16 2.37
C LEU A 144 -26.04 -2.89 1.54
N SER A 145 -26.12 -3.54 0.37
CA SER A 145 -27.29 -3.43 -0.50
C SER A 145 -28.56 -3.91 0.22
N GLY A 146 -29.58 -3.04 0.27
CA GLY A 146 -30.86 -3.32 0.93
C GLY A 146 -30.94 -2.87 2.39
N GLU A 147 -29.87 -2.38 2.99
CA GLU A 147 -29.91 -1.79 4.32
C GLU A 147 -30.48 -0.37 4.28
N THR A 148 -31.26 -0.04 5.33
CA THR A 148 -31.83 1.32 5.51
C THR A 148 -30.94 2.20 6.38
N LYS A 149 -30.05 1.61 7.19
CA LYS A 149 -29.11 2.36 8.05
C LYS A 149 -28.02 3.00 7.19
N GLU A 150 -27.76 4.27 7.41
CA GLU A 150 -26.63 4.97 6.80
C GLU A 150 -25.50 5.08 7.81
N TYR A 151 -24.30 4.71 7.35
CA TYR A 151 -23.07 4.80 8.12
C TYR A 151 -22.29 6.02 7.62
N ILE A 152 -22.48 7.17 8.28
CA ILE A 152 -21.81 8.43 7.94
C ILE A 152 -20.67 8.64 8.92
N TYR A 153 -19.50 8.90 8.42
CA TYR A 153 -18.29 9.20 9.17
C TYR A 153 -17.81 10.60 8.89
N THR A 154 -17.11 11.19 9.85
CA THR A 154 -16.48 12.50 9.72
C THR A 154 -14.97 12.35 9.94
N LEU A 155 -14.19 12.76 8.95
CA LEU A 155 -12.74 12.91 9.06
C LEU A 155 -12.45 14.36 9.47
N THR A 156 -11.75 14.54 10.59
CA THR A 156 -11.34 15.84 11.13
C THR A 156 -9.83 15.93 11.25
N GLU A 157 -9.31 17.13 11.09
CA GLU A 157 -7.96 17.46 11.49
C GLU A 157 -7.98 18.12 12.86
N ASP A 158 -7.53 17.40 13.89
CA ASP A 158 -7.49 17.89 15.27
C ASP A 158 -6.28 18.81 15.50
N ALA A 159 -5.20 18.63 14.74
CA ALA A 159 -4.02 19.48 14.73
C ALA A 159 -3.34 19.49 13.36
N ALA A 160 -3.07 20.68 12.82
CA ALA A 160 -2.34 20.85 11.57
C ALA A 160 -0.81 20.79 11.78
N PRO A 161 -0.05 20.43 10.74
CA PRO A 161 1.41 20.55 10.77
C PRO A 161 1.84 22.00 10.93
N ALA A 162 3.04 22.23 11.49
CA ALA A 162 3.58 23.57 11.67
C ALA A 162 3.66 24.33 10.33
N GLY A 163 3.05 25.52 10.28
CA GLY A 163 3.02 26.38 9.10
C GLY A 163 1.84 26.15 8.16
N PHE A 164 0.86 25.33 8.57
CA PHE A 164 -0.37 25.08 7.82
C PHE A 164 -1.61 25.44 8.66
N GLU A 165 -2.68 25.81 7.99
CA GLU A 165 -4.00 26.01 8.58
C GLU A 165 -4.68 24.65 8.75
N ILE A 166 -5.54 24.51 9.80
CA ILE A 166 -6.36 23.31 9.96
C ILE A 166 -7.32 23.18 8.77
N ALA A 167 -7.36 22.02 8.15
CA ALA A 167 -8.28 21.73 7.05
C ALA A 167 -9.72 21.62 7.54
N GLU A 168 -10.67 21.89 6.63
CA GLU A 168 -12.08 21.63 6.88
C GLU A 168 -12.34 20.12 6.98
N SER A 169 -13.31 19.74 7.82
CA SER A 169 -13.70 18.33 7.96
C SER A 169 -14.37 17.82 6.70
N VAL A 170 -14.24 16.50 6.46
CA VAL A 170 -14.87 15.82 5.33
C VAL A 170 -15.81 14.76 5.88
N GLN A 171 -17.08 14.75 5.45
CA GLN A 171 -17.98 13.65 5.70
C GLN A 171 -17.89 12.62 4.58
N PHE A 172 -17.92 11.33 4.95
CA PHE A 172 -17.87 10.25 3.98
C PHE A 172 -18.74 9.07 4.39
N LYS A 173 -19.08 8.23 3.40
CA LYS A 173 -19.73 6.94 3.57
C LYS A 173 -19.25 5.96 2.52
N LEU A 174 -19.34 4.68 2.84
CA LEU A 174 -19.04 3.58 1.94
C LEU A 174 -20.32 2.79 1.66
N GLU A 175 -20.57 2.50 0.41
CA GLU A 175 -21.71 1.68 -0.02
C GLU A 175 -21.22 0.52 -0.88
N SER A 176 -21.74 -0.69 -0.61
CA SER A 176 -21.47 -1.87 -1.41
C SER A 176 -22.72 -2.23 -2.23
N VAL A 177 -22.55 -2.23 -3.54
CA VAL A 177 -23.56 -2.68 -4.50
C VAL A 177 -22.94 -3.71 -5.42
N ASP A 178 -23.50 -4.89 -5.51
CA ASP A 178 -22.98 -6.02 -6.31
C ASP A 178 -21.49 -6.32 -6.02
N ASP A 179 -21.12 -6.31 -4.76
CA ASP A 179 -19.75 -6.46 -4.26
C ASP A 179 -18.77 -5.33 -4.70
N VAL A 180 -19.26 -4.23 -5.24
CA VAL A 180 -18.45 -3.06 -5.57
C VAL A 180 -18.60 -2.03 -4.47
N ILE A 181 -17.51 -1.75 -3.73
CA ILE A 181 -17.48 -0.74 -2.69
C ILE A 181 -17.18 0.61 -3.31
N SER A 182 -18.09 1.57 -3.12
CA SER A 182 -17.97 2.95 -3.59
C SER A 182 -17.84 3.90 -2.41
N LEU A 183 -16.94 4.87 -2.53
CA LEU A 183 -16.77 5.97 -1.59
C LEU A 183 -17.60 7.16 -2.05
N PHE A 184 -18.36 7.75 -1.12
CA PHE A 184 -19.05 9.02 -1.30
C PHE A 184 -18.53 10.02 -0.26
N VAL A 185 -18.28 11.24 -0.69
CA VAL A 185 -17.76 12.32 0.16
C VAL A 185 -18.64 13.58 0.01
N ARG A 186 -18.65 14.40 1.06
CA ARG A 186 -19.22 15.75 1.05
C ARG A 186 -18.49 16.63 2.08
N GLU A 187 -18.51 17.94 1.87
CA GLU A 187 -17.84 18.90 2.75
C GLU A 187 -18.57 19.10 4.09
N ASN A 188 -19.91 19.05 4.09
CA ASN A 188 -20.74 19.25 5.27
C ASN A 188 -22.11 18.57 5.12
N ALA A 189 -22.94 18.62 6.15
CA ALA A 189 -24.23 17.93 6.18
C ALA A 189 -25.26 18.44 5.16
N ASP A 190 -25.13 19.69 4.70
CA ASP A 190 -26.04 20.32 3.74
C ASP A 190 -25.59 20.12 2.28
N ALA A 191 -24.35 19.63 2.08
CA ALA A 191 -23.80 19.38 0.77
C ALA A 191 -24.28 18.05 0.18
N GLU A 192 -24.38 18.00 -1.14
CA GLU A 192 -24.71 16.78 -1.87
C GLU A 192 -23.56 15.77 -1.83
N TRP A 193 -23.91 14.48 -1.80
CA TRP A 193 -22.94 13.41 -1.86
C TRP A 193 -22.31 13.29 -3.24
N THR A 194 -21.00 13.36 -3.31
CA THR A 194 -20.22 13.15 -4.54
C THR A 194 -19.51 11.80 -4.46
N ARG A 195 -19.70 10.96 -5.49
CA ARG A 195 -18.99 9.70 -5.60
C ARG A 195 -17.53 9.97 -5.98
N ALA A 196 -16.59 9.43 -5.19
CA ALA A 196 -15.18 9.50 -5.53
C ALA A 196 -14.80 8.45 -6.59
N ASP A 197 -13.88 8.80 -7.47
CA ASP A 197 -13.38 7.87 -8.51
C ASP A 197 -12.62 6.68 -7.92
N LYS A 198 -11.96 6.90 -6.78
CA LYS A 198 -11.20 5.91 -6.03
C LYS A 198 -11.65 5.90 -4.57
N ARG A 199 -11.29 4.85 -3.82
CA ARG A 199 -11.46 4.83 -2.36
C ARG A 199 -10.32 5.59 -1.66
N LEU A 200 -10.16 6.85 -2.04
CA LEU A 200 -9.15 7.75 -1.52
C LEU A 200 -9.79 9.07 -1.10
N ILE A 201 -9.58 9.48 0.15
CA ILE A 201 -9.88 10.82 0.65
C ILE A 201 -8.58 11.62 0.69
N GLN A 202 -8.55 12.78 0.04
CA GLN A 202 -7.46 13.73 0.15
C GLN A 202 -7.90 14.91 1.02
N MET A 203 -7.25 15.09 2.18
CA MET A 203 -7.43 16.26 3.03
C MET A 203 -6.29 17.23 2.77
N ILE A 204 -6.63 18.42 2.28
CA ILE A 204 -5.65 19.38 1.74
C ILE A 204 -5.48 20.57 2.69
N ASP A 205 -4.24 20.84 3.09
CA ASP A 205 -3.89 22.02 3.88
C ASP A 205 -3.41 23.20 3.03
N LYS A 206 -3.74 24.38 3.52
CA LYS A 206 -3.22 25.63 3.01
C LYS A 206 -2.08 26.10 3.91
N ALA A 207 -0.97 26.49 3.29
CA ALA A 207 0.14 27.09 4.05
C ALA A 207 -0.30 28.44 4.63
N ILE A 208 0.05 28.68 5.89
CA ILE A 208 -0.11 29.99 6.52
C ILE A 208 0.83 30.98 5.80
N PRO A 209 0.34 32.10 5.24
CA PRO A 209 1.19 33.09 4.60
C PRO A 209 2.25 33.57 5.61
N ARG A 210 3.51 33.51 5.23
CA ARG A 210 4.56 34.17 6.03
C ARG A 210 4.32 35.67 5.93
N GLU A 211 4.17 36.34 7.07
CA GLU A 211 4.30 37.80 7.09
C GLU A 211 5.70 38.13 6.55
N ASP A 212 5.75 38.93 5.49
CA ASP A 212 7.02 39.44 4.96
C ASP A 212 7.75 40.15 6.10
N THR A 213 8.80 39.53 6.59
CA THR A 213 9.72 40.22 7.51
C THR A 213 10.18 41.47 6.77
N PRO A 214 9.97 42.68 7.29
CA PRO A 214 10.37 43.87 6.59
C PRO A 214 11.85 43.76 6.20
N THR A 215 12.12 43.89 4.92
CA THR A 215 13.49 43.86 4.38
C THR A 215 14.35 44.78 5.29
N PRO A 216 15.42 44.28 5.91
CA PRO A 216 16.23 45.13 6.78
C PRO A 216 16.64 46.38 5.98
N THR A 217 16.27 47.54 6.47
CA THR A 217 16.66 48.82 5.87
C THR A 217 18.17 48.78 5.63
N PRO A 218 18.64 48.99 4.41
CA PRO A 218 20.08 48.93 4.14
C PRO A 218 20.80 49.84 5.08
N ALA A 219 21.83 49.32 5.77
CA ALA A 219 22.67 50.10 6.67
C ALA A 219 23.17 51.33 5.92
N PRO A 220 23.20 52.52 6.57
CA PRO A 220 23.70 53.72 5.93
C PRO A 220 25.11 53.46 5.38
N THR A 221 25.28 53.75 4.09
CA THR A 221 26.57 53.63 3.38
C THR A 221 27.65 54.32 4.23
N PRO A 222 28.72 53.63 4.61
CA PRO A 222 29.78 54.29 5.38
C PRO A 222 30.36 55.45 4.57
N GLN A 223 30.42 56.62 5.22
CA GLN A 223 31.03 57.81 4.67
C GLN A 223 32.48 57.51 4.29
N PRO A 224 32.98 57.92 3.12
CA PRO A 224 34.32 57.59 2.68
C PRO A 224 35.37 58.15 3.71
N THR A 225 36.11 57.19 4.24
CA THR A 225 37.30 57.55 5.13
C THR A 225 38.38 58.19 4.26
N PRO A 226 39.02 59.24 4.74
CA PRO A 226 40.15 59.89 4.01
C PRO A 226 41.25 58.86 3.71
N ALA A 227 41.78 58.92 2.48
CA ALA A 227 42.82 58.02 2.00
C ALA A 227 44.08 58.08 2.90
N THR A 228 44.43 56.97 3.50
CA THR A 228 45.73 56.78 4.16
C THR A 228 46.75 56.35 3.12
N THR A 229 47.92 57.02 3.24
CA THR A 229 49.15 56.83 2.45
C THR A 229 49.51 55.29 2.34
N PRO A 230 49.90 54.77 1.18
CA PRO A 230 50.22 53.34 1.04
C PRO A 230 51.48 52.92 1.78
N ALA A 231 51.40 51.86 2.53
CA ALA A 231 52.52 51.17 3.17
C ALA A 231 53.35 50.38 2.15
N PRO A 232 54.64 50.15 2.38
CA PRO A 232 55.47 49.43 1.38
C PRO A 232 55.11 47.99 1.20
N THR A 233 55.24 47.55 -0.06
CA THR A 233 54.95 46.20 -0.57
C THR A 233 55.76 45.12 0.15
N PRO A 234 55.16 44.04 0.69
CA PRO A 234 55.90 42.90 1.20
C PRO A 234 56.39 42.00 0.06
N ALA A 235 57.57 41.39 0.31
CA ALA A 235 58.27 40.49 -0.62
C ALA A 235 57.45 39.22 -0.95
N PRO A 236 57.69 38.57 -2.11
CA PRO A 236 56.90 37.43 -2.58
C PRO A 236 57.15 36.18 -1.76
N THR A 237 56.03 35.52 -1.39
CA THR A 237 55.97 34.20 -0.71
C THR A 237 56.28 33.10 -1.73
N PRO A 238 57.01 32.03 -1.38
CA PRO A 238 57.34 30.94 -2.30
C PRO A 238 56.10 30.09 -2.64
N VAL A 239 55.99 29.77 -3.93
CA VAL A 239 54.96 28.91 -4.51
C VAL A 239 55.21 27.46 -4.09
N ILE A 240 54.24 26.83 -3.46
CA ILE A 240 54.23 25.40 -3.15
C ILE A 240 53.55 24.70 -4.32
N THR A 241 54.25 23.83 -5.02
CA THR A 241 53.73 22.97 -6.07
C THR A 241 52.84 21.88 -5.49
N PRO A 242 51.65 21.59 -6.03
CA PRO A 242 50.80 20.49 -5.54
C PRO A 242 51.39 19.12 -5.92
N ARG A 243 51.45 18.25 -4.92
CA ARG A 243 51.90 16.87 -4.99
C ARG A 243 50.87 16.03 -5.72
N ASN A 244 51.37 15.29 -6.72
CA ASN A 244 50.63 14.34 -7.54
C ASN A 244 49.91 13.29 -6.69
N VAL A 245 48.59 13.17 -6.83
CA VAL A 245 47.76 12.09 -6.22
C VAL A 245 47.78 10.90 -7.18
N GLN A 246 48.39 9.81 -6.75
CA GLN A 246 48.33 8.53 -7.48
C GLN A 246 46.93 7.96 -7.47
N THR A 247 46.40 7.70 -8.65
CA THR A 247 45.18 6.90 -8.87
C THR A 247 45.49 5.43 -8.64
N LEU A 248 44.66 4.79 -7.82
CA LEU A 248 44.65 3.33 -7.59
C LEU A 248 44.15 2.61 -8.86
N PRO A 249 44.70 1.43 -9.19
CA PRO A 249 44.27 0.67 -10.35
C PRO A 249 42.95 -0.03 -10.11
N GLN A 250 42.02 0.06 -11.08
CA GLN A 250 40.81 -0.77 -11.17
C GLN A 250 41.21 -2.20 -11.56
N THR A 251 40.93 -3.16 -10.69
CA THR A 251 40.98 -4.58 -11.08
C THR A 251 39.61 -4.95 -11.66
N GLY A 252 39.59 -5.16 -12.96
CA GLY A 252 38.51 -5.85 -13.64
C GLY A 252 38.84 -7.33 -13.72
N ASP A 253 38.00 -8.15 -13.07
CA ASP A 253 38.03 -9.59 -13.30
C ASP A 253 36.72 -10.01 -13.96
N GLY A 254 36.83 -10.32 -15.24
CA GLY A 254 35.79 -10.99 -16.01
C GLY A 254 35.78 -12.47 -15.67
N PHE A 255 34.64 -12.99 -15.22
CA PHE A 255 34.41 -14.42 -15.14
C PHE A 255 33.70 -14.92 -16.39
N PRO A 256 34.13 -16.03 -16.99
CA PRO A 256 33.47 -16.60 -18.16
C PRO A 256 32.18 -17.31 -17.76
N LEU A 257 31.08 -16.95 -18.43
CA LEU A 257 29.80 -17.65 -18.39
C LEU A 257 29.95 -19.07 -18.93
N LEU A 258 29.89 -20.05 -18.05
CA LEU A 258 29.69 -21.45 -18.43
C LEU A 258 28.18 -21.68 -18.51
N ALA A 259 27.67 -21.74 -19.74
CA ALA A 259 26.31 -22.13 -20.03
C ALA A 259 26.17 -23.65 -19.80
N ILE A 260 25.52 -24.03 -18.70
CA ILE A 260 25.08 -25.40 -18.47
C ILE A 260 23.65 -25.53 -18.98
N VAL A 261 23.51 -26.18 -20.14
CA VAL A 261 22.21 -26.55 -20.69
C VAL A 261 21.73 -27.82 -19.96
N PHE A 262 20.81 -27.68 -19.02
CA PHE A 262 20.05 -28.81 -18.54
C PHE A 262 18.80 -29.00 -19.40
N VAL A 263 18.77 -30.06 -20.17
CA VAL A 263 17.54 -30.56 -20.79
C VAL A 263 16.79 -31.35 -19.72
N SER A 264 15.83 -30.71 -19.03
CA SER A 264 14.87 -31.42 -18.20
C SER A 264 13.61 -31.69 -18.99
N LEU A 265 13.21 -32.95 -19.09
CA LEU A 265 11.89 -33.35 -19.56
C LEU A 265 10.87 -32.80 -18.54
N ALA A 266 10.31 -31.63 -18.80
CA ALA A 266 9.26 -31.05 -17.97
C ALA A 266 7.92 -31.69 -18.38
N SER A 267 7.35 -32.53 -17.51
CA SER A 267 5.92 -32.80 -17.57
C SER A 267 5.21 -31.47 -17.26
N ALA A 268 4.32 -31.04 -18.15
CA ALA A 268 3.63 -29.75 -18.02
C ALA A 268 2.64 -29.80 -16.85
N THR A 269 3.10 -29.33 -15.69
CA THR A 269 2.28 -29.07 -14.51
C THR A 269 1.66 -27.68 -14.61
N SER A 270 0.35 -27.58 -14.45
CA SER A 270 -0.37 -26.30 -14.50
C SER A 270 -1.11 -26.05 -13.19
N ILE A 271 -0.97 -24.85 -12.65
CA ILE A 271 -1.80 -24.34 -11.54
C ILE A 271 -2.60 -23.15 -12.04
N VAL A 272 -3.85 -23.03 -11.59
CA VAL A 272 -4.68 -21.86 -11.79
C VAL A 272 -4.58 -21.02 -10.51
N LEU A 273 -4.14 -19.78 -10.64
CA LEU A 273 -4.06 -18.82 -9.54
C LEU A 273 -5.13 -17.76 -9.70
N LEU A 274 -5.86 -17.53 -8.61
CA LEU A 274 -6.98 -16.62 -8.54
C LEU A 274 -6.67 -15.53 -7.50
N VAL A 275 -6.84 -14.26 -7.85
CA VAL A 275 -6.88 -13.16 -6.90
C VAL A 275 -8.35 -12.75 -6.76
N ALA A 276 -8.90 -12.83 -5.55
CA ALA A 276 -10.30 -12.60 -5.29
C ALA A 276 -10.52 -11.60 -4.16
N LYS A 277 -11.66 -10.91 -4.23
CA LYS A 277 -12.14 -10.02 -3.16
C LYS A 277 -12.59 -10.84 -1.97
N GLN A 278 -12.13 -10.50 -0.77
CA GLN A 278 -12.61 -11.12 0.46
C GLN A 278 -14.10 -10.82 0.68
N LYS A 279 -14.93 -11.86 0.82
CA LYS A 279 -16.26 -11.75 1.43
C LYS A 279 -16.07 -11.93 2.92
N ASN A 280 -16.49 -10.95 3.71
CA ASN A 280 -16.48 -11.09 5.16
C ASN A 280 -17.36 -12.27 5.56
N ALA A 281 -16.75 -13.30 6.13
CA ALA A 281 -17.39 -14.46 6.67
C ALA A 281 -17.94 -14.15 8.08
N LEU A 282 -19.07 -13.44 8.16
CA LEU A 282 -19.83 -13.24 9.40
C LEU A 282 -21.30 -13.48 9.11
N LYS A 283 -21.66 -14.73 8.81
CA LYS A 283 -23.05 -15.17 8.77
C LYS A 283 -23.23 -16.63 9.20
N GLU A 284 -22.59 -17.03 10.29
CA GLU A 284 -22.79 -18.37 10.86
C GLU A 284 -22.75 -18.38 12.41
N THR A 285 -23.41 -17.44 13.10
CA THR A 285 -23.64 -17.57 14.54
C THR A 285 -24.99 -17.07 15.02
N SER A 286 -26.02 -17.00 14.16
CA SER A 286 -27.35 -16.58 14.60
C SER A 286 -28.49 -17.62 14.42
N ASP A 287 -28.21 -18.83 13.99
CA ASP A 287 -29.28 -19.81 13.72
C ASP A 287 -29.25 -21.06 14.64
N GLU A 288 -28.53 -21.04 15.78
CA GLU A 288 -28.52 -22.17 16.75
C GLU A 288 -29.13 -21.90 18.13
N GLU A 289 -29.83 -20.80 18.36
CA GLU A 289 -30.45 -20.53 19.70
C GLU A 289 -31.98 -20.56 19.76
N ASP A 290 -32.71 -20.94 18.70
CA ASP A 290 -34.19 -20.98 18.74
C ASP A 290 -34.83 -22.38 18.53
N ALA A 291 -34.15 -23.46 18.84
CA ALA A 291 -34.70 -24.82 18.66
C ALA A 291 -34.69 -25.68 19.91
N ASP A 292 -34.93 -25.11 21.14
CA ASP A 292 -35.20 -25.95 22.31
C ASP A 292 -36.14 -25.29 23.33
N GLU A 293 -37.35 -24.95 22.92
CA GLU A 293 -38.45 -24.67 23.90
C GLU A 293 -39.85 -24.93 23.28
N SER A 294 -40.16 -26.14 22.88
CA SER A 294 -41.55 -26.57 22.74
C SER A 294 -41.75 -28.09 22.83
N SER A 295 -41.39 -28.67 23.94
CA SER A 295 -41.86 -30.04 24.27
C SER A 295 -42.01 -30.18 25.77
N ASP A 296 -43.01 -29.53 26.33
CA ASP A 296 -43.70 -30.03 27.52
C ASP A 296 -44.92 -29.14 27.86
N ARG A 297 -46.07 -29.52 27.29
CA ARG A 297 -47.41 -29.42 27.89
C ARG A 297 -48.47 -30.06 27.03
#